data_fabc3d57c81fa7c3c8f835735c98a42a
#
_entry.id   fabc3d57c81fa7c3c8f835735c98a42a
#
_cell.length_a   1.000
_cell.length_b   1.000
_cell.length_c   1.000
_cell.angle_alpha   90.00
_cell.angle_beta   90.00
_cell.angle_gamma   90.00
#
_symmetry.space_group_name_H-M   'P 1'
#
loop_
_entity.id
_entity.type
_entity.pdbx_description
1 polymer ?
#
loop_
_entity_poly.entity_id
_entity_poly.type
_entity_poly.pdbx_seq_one_letter_code
_entity_poly.pdbx_strand_id
1 'polypeptide(L)'
;MQNADQNELDKFSQLAHRWWDPESEFRPLHQINPLRLEWINGLSPLQGQRVLDVGCGGGILSDSMARKGANVTGIDLSTKALRVARLHALEAQTSNLQFREVSVEALAAEQPASFDVVTCMEMLEHVPDPASVVKACAQLVKPGGWVFFSTINRNPKAFALAIVGAEYILNKIGRAHV
;
A
#
# COMPACT_ATOMS: atom_id res chain seq x y z
N MET A 1 21.18 2.22 -2.07
CA MET A 1 20.76 1.43 -0.90
C MET A 1 19.25 1.32 -0.93
N GLN A 2 18.70 0.18 -0.55
CA GLN A 2 17.25 -0.04 -0.49
C GLN A 2 16.68 0.73 0.71
N ASN A 3 15.58 1.46 0.52
CA ASN A 3 14.91 2.21 1.59
C ASN A 3 14.07 1.27 2.46
N ALA A 4 14.73 0.44 3.25
CA ALA A 4 14.11 -0.56 4.11
C ALA A 4 14.93 -0.79 5.38
N ASP A 5 14.22 -0.95 6.51
CA ASP A 5 14.81 -1.42 7.75
C ASP A 5 14.77 -2.95 7.79
N GLN A 6 15.95 -3.59 7.83
CA GLN A 6 16.06 -5.04 7.81
C GLN A 6 15.42 -5.70 9.03
N ASN A 7 15.49 -5.06 10.20
CA ASN A 7 14.89 -5.61 11.43
C ASN A 7 13.35 -5.64 11.33
N GLU A 8 12.75 -4.58 10.76
CA GLU A 8 11.31 -4.53 10.51
C GLU A 8 10.89 -5.59 9.47
N LEU A 9 11.63 -5.75 8.38
CA LEU A 9 11.37 -6.80 7.39
C LEU A 9 11.44 -8.21 8.01
N ASP A 10 12.42 -8.47 8.86
CA ASP A 10 12.59 -9.77 9.53
C ASP A 10 11.43 -10.04 10.50
N LYS A 11 11.00 -9.04 11.26
CA LYS A 11 9.87 -9.12 12.18
C LYS A 11 8.56 -9.48 11.44
N PHE A 12 8.19 -8.74 10.39
CA PHE A 12 7.01 -9.06 9.59
C PHE A 12 7.12 -10.43 8.91
N SER A 13 8.33 -10.79 8.47
CA SER A 13 8.59 -12.10 7.86
C SER A 13 8.39 -13.27 8.83
N GLN A 14 8.69 -13.10 10.12
CA GLN A 14 8.46 -14.15 11.13
C GLN A 14 6.98 -14.40 11.39
N LEU A 15 6.16 -13.36 11.33
CA LEU A 15 4.73 -13.41 11.59
C LEU A 15 3.89 -13.72 10.35
N ALA A 16 4.51 -13.83 9.16
CA ALA A 16 3.80 -13.90 7.88
C ALA A 16 2.73 -15.01 7.84
N HIS A 17 2.99 -16.18 8.44
CA HIS A 17 2.07 -17.32 8.46
C HIS A 17 0.75 -17.06 9.21
N ARG A 18 0.67 -15.99 10.02
CA ARG A 18 -0.49 -15.62 10.81
C ARG A 18 -1.27 -14.42 10.22
N TRP A 19 -0.87 -13.94 9.04
CA TRP A 19 -1.42 -12.71 8.46
C TRP A 19 -2.94 -12.76 8.26
N TRP A 20 -3.47 -13.92 7.91
CA TRP A 20 -4.90 -14.13 7.67
C TRP A 20 -5.67 -14.72 8.86
N ASP A 21 -5.02 -14.91 9.99
CA ASP A 21 -5.66 -15.29 11.25
C ASP A 21 -6.24 -14.03 11.92
N PRO A 22 -7.58 -13.87 11.98
CA PRO A 22 -8.22 -12.67 12.54
C PRO A 22 -8.03 -12.51 14.05
N GLU A 23 -7.52 -13.55 14.74
CA GLU A 23 -7.21 -13.49 16.17
C GLU A 23 -5.71 -13.29 16.45
N SER A 24 -4.90 -13.11 15.39
CA SER A 24 -3.47 -12.86 15.48
C SER A 24 -3.13 -11.40 15.80
N GLU A 25 -1.83 -11.09 15.80
CA GLU A 25 -1.28 -9.73 15.92
C GLU A 25 -1.80 -8.81 14.81
N PHE A 26 -2.25 -9.36 13.68
CA PHE A 26 -2.82 -8.63 12.54
C PHE A 26 -4.32 -8.34 12.66
N ARG A 27 -4.98 -8.75 13.77
CA ARG A 27 -6.39 -8.45 14.05
C ARG A 27 -6.76 -6.97 13.85
N PRO A 28 -5.96 -5.98 14.30
CA PRO A 28 -6.27 -4.57 14.04
C PRO A 28 -6.37 -4.23 12.55
N LEU A 29 -5.55 -4.85 11.69
CA LEU A 29 -5.61 -4.65 10.25
C LEU A 29 -6.91 -5.20 9.66
N HIS A 30 -7.34 -6.38 10.11
CA HIS A 30 -8.64 -6.97 9.70
C HIS A 30 -9.82 -6.09 10.12
N GLN A 31 -9.77 -5.51 11.31
CA GLN A 31 -10.85 -4.66 11.84
C GLN A 31 -10.96 -3.31 11.12
N ILE A 32 -9.82 -2.69 10.77
CA ILE A 32 -9.81 -1.39 10.10
C ILE A 32 -9.99 -1.49 8.58
N ASN A 33 -9.70 -2.63 7.98
CA ASN A 33 -9.70 -2.84 6.54
C ASN A 33 -11.04 -2.49 5.85
N PRO A 34 -12.22 -2.86 6.38
CA PRO A 34 -13.50 -2.47 5.78
C PRO A 34 -13.67 -0.95 5.70
N LEU A 35 -13.28 -0.21 6.75
CA LEU A 35 -13.37 1.24 6.78
C LEU A 35 -12.42 1.90 5.76
N ARG A 36 -11.20 1.39 5.63
CA ARG A 36 -10.24 1.84 4.61
C ARG A 36 -10.79 1.61 3.21
N LEU A 37 -11.29 0.41 2.95
CA LEU A 37 -11.85 0.05 1.66
C LEU A 37 -13.03 0.94 1.27
N GLU A 38 -13.96 1.18 2.19
CA GLU A 38 -15.11 2.05 1.96
C GLU A 38 -14.69 3.49 1.71
N TRP A 39 -13.75 4.02 2.50
CA TRP A 39 -13.20 5.36 2.32
C TRP A 39 -12.53 5.52 0.94
N ILE A 40 -11.64 4.60 0.55
CA ILE A 40 -10.98 4.61 -0.76
C ILE A 40 -12.01 4.53 -1.88
N ASN A 41 -12.92 3.54 -1.82
CA ASN A 41 -13.92 3.32 -2.87
C ASN A 41 -14.94 4.45 -2.96
N GLY A 42 -15.22 5.16 -1.85
CA GLY A 42 -16.11 6.32 -1.82
C GLY A 42 -15.52 7.55 -2.51
N LEU A 43 -14.20 7.75 -2.43
CA LEU A 43 -13.50 8.87 -3.09
C LEU A 43 -13.08 8.53 -4.51
N SER A 44 -12.70 7.28 -4.77
CA SER A 44 -12.29 6.78 -6.07
C SER A 44 -12.90 5.40 -6.30
N PRO A 45 -14.03 5.29 -7.01
CA PRO A 45 -14.66 3.99 -7.30
C PRO A 45 -13.69 3.03 -7.96
N LEU A 46 -13.47 1.89 -7.30
CA LEU A 46 -12.38 0.96 -7.63
C LEU A 46 -12.64 0.09 -8.85
N GLN A 47 -13.91 -0.06 -9.28
CA GLN A 47 -14.27 -0.93 -10.40
C GLN A 47 -13.51 -0.56 -11.69
N GLY A 48 -12.73 -1.51 -12.21
CA GLY A 48 -11.95 -1.36 -13.44
C GLY A 48 -10.65 -0.55 -13.29
N GLN A 49 -10.39 0.05 -12.11
CA GLN A 49 -9.19 0.87 -11.86
C GLN A 49 -7.93 0.00 -11.77
N ARG A 50 -6.81 0.55 -12.20
CA ARG A 50 -5.48 0.00 -11.93
C ARG A 50 -4.98 0.53 -10.60
N VAL A 51 -4.86 -0.34 -9.62
CA VAL A 51 -4.51 0.02 -8.23
C VAL A 51 -3.14 -0.55 -7.87
N LEU A 52 -2.32 0.27 -7.21
CA LEU A 52 -1.08 -0.16 -6.57
C LEU A 52 -1.27 -0.11 -5.06
N ASP A 53 -0.92 -1.21 -4.38
CA ASP A 53 -0.88 -1.30 -2.92
C ASP A 53 0.58 -1.44 -2.46
N VAL A 54 1.12 -0.36 -1.88
CA VAL A 54 2.54 -0.24 -1.47
C VAL A 54 2.70 -0.70 -0.03
N GLY A 55 3.61 -1.64 0.21
CA GLY A 55 3.76 -2.29 1.51
C GLY A 55 2.57 -3.20 1.82
N CYS A 56 2.13 -3.96 0.82
CA CYS A 56 0.88 -4.74 0.89
C CYS A 56 0.89 -5.87 1.92
N GLY A 57 2.07 -6.25 2.45
CA GLY A 57 2.21 -7.34 3.39
C GLY A 57 1.58 -8.64 2.92
N GLY A 58 0.71 -9.24 3.73
CA GLY A 58 -0.06 -10.45 3.39
C GLY A 58 -1.29 -10.21 2.50
N GLY A 59 -1.51 -8.99 2.01
CA GLY A 59 -2.47 -8.71 0.93
C GLY A 59 -3.92 -8.44 1.37
N ILE A 60 -4.18 -8.12 2.64
CA ILE A 60 -5.56 -7.93 3.16
C ILE A 60 -6.30 -6.82 2.39
N LEU A 61 -5.69 -5.65 2.24
CA LEU A 61 -6.31 -4.54 1.51
C LEU A 61 -6.30 -4.80 0.00
N SER A 62 -5.19 -5.35 -0.52
CA SER A 62 -5.07 -5.72 -1.94
C SER A 62 -6.19 -6.65 -2.39
N ASP A 63 -6.46 -7.74 -1.64
CA ASP A 63 -7.55 -8.68 -1.95
C ASP A 63 -8.92 -7.99 -1.88
N SER A 64 -9.14 -7.17 -0.88
CA SER A 64 -10.39 -6.44 -0.71
C SER A 64 -10.67 -5.45 -1.86
N MET A 65 -9.64 -4.74 -2.34
CA MET A 65 -9.76 -3.85 -3.49
C MET A 65 -10.00 -4.63 -4.79
N ALA A 66 -9.33 -5.78 -4.96
CA ALA A 66 -9.54 -6.66 -6.11
C ALA A 66 -10.98 -7.20 -6.15
N ARG A 67 -11.54 -7.58 -5.00
CA ARG A 67 -12.96 -7.99 -4.87
C ARG A 67 -13.96 -6.87 -5.17
N LYS A 68 -13.54 -5.59 -5.07
CA LYS A 68 -14.31 -4.43 -5.54
C LYS A 68 -14.17 -4.19 -7.04
N GLY A 69 -13.46 -5.08 -7.76
CA GLY A 69 -13.32 -5.04 -9.21
C GLY A 69 -12.12 -4.23 -9.72
N ALA A 70 -11.19 -3.84 -8.85
CA ALA A 70 -9.93 -3.22 -9.26
C ALA A 70 -8.96 -4.26 -9.83
N ASN A 71 -8.07 -3.85 -10.75
CA ASN A 71 -6.90 -4.60 -11.15
C ASN A 71 -5.73 -4.22 -10.24
N VAL A 72 -5.43 -5.05 -9.25
CA VAL A 72 -4.53 -4.70 -8.16
C VAL A 72 -3.14 -5.29 -8.36
N THR A 73 -2.13 -4.46 -8.16
CA THR A 73 -0.74 -4.87 -7.96
C THR A 73 -0.32 -4.55 -6.52
N GLY A 74 -0.07 -5.57 -5.71
CA GLY A 74 0.53 -5.42 -4.39
C GLY A 74 2.05 -5.52 -4.47
N ILE A 75 2.77 -4.61 -3.81
CA ILE A 75 4.24 -4.67 -3.69
C ILE A 75 4.68 -4.68 -2.25
N ASP A 76 5.69 -5.47 -1.96
CA ASP A 76 6.34 -5.56 -0.65
C ASP A 76 7.79 -6.05 -0.82
N LEU A 77 8.63 -5.86 0.18
CA LEU A 77 10.01 -6.37 0.22
C LEU A 77 10.12 -7.68 1.01
N SER A 78 9.10 -8.08 1.75
CA SER A 78 9.04 -9.33 2.48
C SER A 78 8.59 -10.48 1.56
N THR A 79 9.54 -11.27 1.07
CA THR A 79 9.25 -12.50 0.29
C THR A 79 8.26 -13.41 0.99
N LYS A 80 8.36 -13.55 2.35
CA LYS A 80 7.46 -14.42 3.13
C LYS A 80 6.03 -13.89 3.18
N ALA A 81 5.85 -12.57 3.39
CA ALA A 81 4.54 -11.93 3.35
C ALA A 81 3.89 -12.10 1.97
N LEU A 82 4.64 -11.86 0.90
CA LEU A 82 4.15 -12.04 -0.47
C LEU A 82 3.80 -13.49 -0.81
N ARG A 83 4.49 -14.49 -0.23
CA ARG A 83 4.09 -15.90 -0.39
C ARG A 83 2.72 -16.16 0.22
N VAL A 84 2.48 -15.65 1.41
CA VAL A 84 1.17 -15.76 2.09
C VAL A 84 0.09 -15.04 1.29
N ALA A 85 0.37 -13.84 0.80
CA ALA A 85 -0.55 -13.07 -0.03
C ALA A 85 -0.93 -13.81 -1.32
N ARG A 86 0.05 -14.41 -2.01
CA ARG A 86 -0.18 -15.21 -3.23
C ARG A 86 -0.99 -16.47 -2.96
N LEU A 87 -0.68 -17.18 -1.86
CA LEU A 87 -1.42 -18.37 -1.47
C LEU A 87 -2.88 -18.04 -1.20
N HIS A 88 -3.14 -17.00 -0.39
CA HIS A 88 -4.50 -16.54 -0.11
C HIS A 88 -5.25 -16.16 -1.39
N ALA A 89 -4.65 -15.37 -2.28
CA ALA A 89 -5.28 -14.96 -3.54
C ALA A 89 -5.63 -16.17 -4.42
N LEU A 90 -4.78 -17.21 -4.43
CA LEU A 90 -5.03 -18.45 -5.13
C LEU A 90 -6.22 -19.22 -4.53
N GLU A 91 -6.23 -19.41 -3.21
CA GLU A 91 -7.32 -20.08 -2.48
C GLU A 91 -8.66 -19.34 -2.62
N ALA A 92 -8.60 -18.01 -2.58
CA ALA A 92 -9.75 -17.14 -2.73
C ALA A 92 -10.19 -16.95 -4.20
N GLN A 93 -9.41 -17.48 -5.16
CA GLN A 93 -9.65 -17.35 -6.61
C GLN A 93 -9.73 -15.90 -7.10
N THR A 94 -8.95 -14.99 -6.50
CA THR A 94 -8.90 -13.57 -6.85
C THR A 94 -7.97 -13.37 -8.05
N SER A 95 -8.53 -13.39 -9.28
CA SER A 95 -7.76 -13.42 -10.53
C SER A 95 -7.19 -12.07 -10.99
N ASN A 96 -7.74 -10.95 -10.52
CA ASN A 96 -7.35 -9.57 -10.84
C ASN A 96 -6.37 -8.98 -9.82
N LEU A 97 -5.59 -9.84 -9.16
CA LEU A 97 -4.62 -9.50 -8.13
C LEU A 97 -3.27 -10.16 -8.41
N GLN A 98 -2.21 -9.36 -8.42
CA GLN A 98 -0.84 -9.84 -8.55
C GLN A 98 0.06 -9.22 -7.49
N PHE A 99 1.15 -9.92 -7.15
CA PHE A 99 2.11 -9.48 -6.15
C PHE A 99 3.54 -9.49 -6.69
N ARG A 100 4.31 -8.41 -6.41
CA ARG A 100 5.69 -8.25 -6.85
C ARG A 100 6.60 -7.92 -5.67
N GLU A 101 7.77 -8.56 -5.63
CA GLU A 101 8.85 -8.23 -4.69
C GLU A 101 9.70 -7.11 -5.32
N VAL A 102 9.37 -5.87 -5.00
CA VAL A 102 10.03 -4.68 -5.55
C VAL A 102 9.82 -3.49 -4.63
N SER A 103 10.80 -2.59 -4.51
CA SER A 103 10.59 -1.32 -3.80
C SER A 103 9.75 -0.35 -4.62
N VAL A 104 9.05 0.54 -3.94
CA VAL A 104 8.21 1.54 -4.60
C VAL A 104 9.02 2.48 -5.48
N GLU A 105 10.26 2.81 -5.07
CA GLU A 105 11.18 3.65 -5.85
C GLU A 105 11.62 2.96 -7.16
N ALA A 106 11.95 1.66 -7.08
CA ALA A 106 12.31 0.90 -8.28
C ALA A 106 11.13 0.77 -9.24
N LEU A 107 9.92 0.52 -8.71
CA LEU A 107 8.71 0.48 -9.50
C LEU A 107 8.41 1.84 -10.15
N ALA A 108 8.63 2.95 -9.44
CA ALA A 108 8.42 4.29 -9.97
C ALA A 108 9.34 4.62 -11.15
N ALA A 109 10.58 4.09 -11.12
CA ALA A 109 11.51 4.21 -12.24
C ALA A 109 11.12 3.33 -13.45
N GLU A 110 10.49 2.17 -13.18
CA GLU A 110 10.07 1.20 -14.20
C GLU A 110 8.82 1.65 -14.96
N GLN A 111 7.79 2.14 -14.23
CA GLN A 111 6.48 2.42 -14.83
C GLN A 111 5.80 3.66 -14.21
N PRO A 112 6.32 4.86 -14.45
CA PRO A 112 5.71 6.09 -13.93
C PRO A 112 4.31 6.31 -14.51
N ALA A 113 3.47 7.04 -13.75
CA ALA A 113 2.11 7.43 -14.14
C ALA A 113 1.24 6.27 -14.66
N SER A 114 1.34 5.09 -13.99
CA SER A 114 0.71 3.85 -14.47
C SER A 114 -0.54 3.43 -13.70
N PHE A 115 -0.79 4.02 -12.53
CA PHE A 115 -1.89 3.61 -11.65
C PHE A 115 -2.92 4.73 -11.49
N ASP A 116 -4.19 4.36 -11.45
CA ASP A 116 -5.30 5.27 -11.19
C ASP A 116 -5.39 5.60 -9.69
N VAL A 117 -5.06 4.60 -8.85
CA VAL A 117 -5.05 4.70 -7.39
C VAL A 117 -3.75 4.08 -6.86
N VAL A 118 -3.14 4.74 -5.88
CA VAL A 118 -2.01 4.22 -5.11
C VAL A 118 -2.37 4.25 -3.63
N THR A 119 -2.24 3.12 -2.93
CA THR A 119 -2.40 3.02 -1.48
C THR A 119 -1.05 2.73 -0.82
N CYS A 120 -0.80 3.34 0.34
CA CYS A 120 0.38 3.09 1.17
C CYS A 120 -0.05 3.21 2.63
N MET A 121 -0.50 2.08 3.19
CA MET A 121 -1.15 2.02 4.49
C MET A 121 -0.22 1.41 5.54
N GLU A 122 -0.03 2.12 6.66
CA GLU A 122 0.79 1.66 7.80
C GLU A 122 2.21 1.22 7.39
N MET A 123 2.84 1.93 6.48
CA MET A 123 4.18 1.60 5.99
C MET A 123 5.21 2.69 6.27
N LEU A 124 4.79 3.97 6.27
CA LEU A 124 5.71 5.11 6.35
C LEU A 124 6.53 5.14 7.65
N GLU A 125 6.00 4.61 8.74
CA GLU A 125 6.68 4.47 10.03
C GLU A 125 7.79 3.41 10.06
N HIS A 126 7.81 2.50 9.08
CA HIS A 126 8.73 1.37 9.01
C HIS A 126 9.88 1.57 8.02
N VAL A 127 9.97 2.74 7.38
CA VAL A 127 11.01 3.03 6.39
C VAL A 127 11.96 4.13 6.87
N PRO A 128 13.27 4.04 6.54
CA PRO A 128 14.25 5.06 6.89
C PRO A 128 13.99 6.43 6.28
N ASP A 129 13.48 6.47 5.05
CA ASP A 129 13.16 7.70 4.30
C ASP A 129 11.72 7.68 3.78
N PRO A 130 10.73 8.10 4.59
CA PRO A 130 9.34 8.21 4.16
C PRO A 130 9.12 9.20 3.00
N ALA A 131 9.97 10.24 2.89
CA ALA A 131 9.84 11.22 1.82
C ALA A 131 10.12 10.61 0.44
N SER A 132 11.08 9.68 0.36
CA SER A 132 11.35 8.90 -0.85
C SER A 132 10.13 8.09 -1.28
N VAL A 133 9.47 7.41 -0.33
CA VAL A 133 8.25 6.64 -0.59
C VAL A 133 7.12 7.51 -1.11
N VAL A 134 6.84 8.64 -0.44
CA VAL A 134 5.79 9.59 -0.86
C VAL A 134 6.06 10.11 -2.27
N LYS A 135 7.32 10.47 -2.57
CA LYS A 135 7.72 10.91 -3.91
C LYS A 135 7.51 9.81 -4.96
N ALA A 136 7.88 8.58 -4.65
CA ALA A 136 7.69 7.44 -5.56
C ALA A 136 6.20 7.16 -5.81
N CYS A 137 5.36 7.19 -4.78
CA CYS A 137 3.90 7.06 -4.93
C CYS A 137 3.33 8.15 -5.85
N ALA A 138 3.79 9.40 -5.70
CA ALA A 138 3.38 10.53 -6.55
C ALA A 138 3.85 10.37 -8.00
N GLN A 139 4.97 9.68 -8.26
CA GLN A 139 5.44 9.37 -9.61
C GLN A 139 4.65 8.24 -10.27
N LEU A 140 4.14 7.30 -9.47
CA LEU A 140 3.40 6.11 -9.94
C LEU A 140 1.94 6.40 -10.29
N VAL A 141 1.32 7.36 -9.60
CA VAL A 141 -0.06 7.73 -9.85
C VAL A 141 -0.18 8.55 -11.15
N LYS A 142 -1.21 8.28 -11.91
CA LYS A 142 -1.55 9.08 -13.11
C LYS A 142 -1.94 10.50 -12.74
N PRO A 143 -1.77 11.49 -13.63
CA PRO A 143 -2.38 12.81 -13.46
C PRO A 143 -3.88 12.70 -13.22
N GLY A 144 -4.38 13.30 -12.13
CA GLY A 144 -5.79 13.21 -11.73
C GLY A 144 -6.16 11.94 -10.96
N GLY A 145 -5.23 11.02 -10.74
CA GLY A 145 -5.42 9.84 -9.90
C GLY A 145 -5.32 10.17 -8.40
N TRP A 146 -5.46 9.15 -7.55
CA TRP A 146 -5.50 9.27 -6.11
C TRP A 146 -4.35 8.56 -5.43
N VAL A 147 -3.82 9.17 -4.37
CA VAL A 147 -2.88 8.51 -3.46
C VAL A 147 -3.44 8.57 -2.05
N PHE A 148 -3.52 7.41 -1.39
CA PHE A 148 -4.00 7.26 -0.03
C PHE A 148 -2.87 6.84 0.88
N PHE A 149 -2.67 7.58 1.96
CA PHE A 149 -1.72 7.24 3.02
C PHE A 149 -2.43 7.07 4.35
N SER A 150 -1.97 6.14 5.16
CA SER A 150 -2.28 6.09 6.58
C SER A 150 -1.05 5.70 7.39
N THR A 151 -1.00 6.12 8.64
CA THR A 151 0.03 5.74 9.60
C THR A 151 -0.56 5.76 11.01
N ILE A 152 -0.23 4.75 11.81
CA ILE A 152 -0.68 4.67 13.21
C ILE A 152 0.18 5.56 14.11
N ASN A 153 1.37 5.93 13.65
CA ASN A 153 2.32 6.68 14.45
C ASN A 153 1.91 8.15 14.59
N ARG A 154 1.51 8.53 15.81
CA ARG A 154 1.21 9.92 16.20
C ARG A 154 2.47 10.82 16.31
N ASN A 155 3.58 10.43 15.72
CA ASN A 155 4.78 11.26 15.71
C ASN A 155 4.51 12.51 14.84
N PRO A 156 4.69 13.74 15.39
CA PRO A 156 4.49 14.98 14.63
C PRO A 156 5.28 15.08 13.33
N LYS A 157 6.42 14.36 13.24
CA LYS A 157 7.23 14.30 12.01
C LYS A 157 6.55 13.49 10.90
N ALA A 158 5.95 12.33 11.21
CA ALA A 158 5.24 11.51 10.25
C ALA A 158 3.97 12.23 9.77
N PHE A 159 3.25 12.90 10.67
CA PHE A 159 2.09 13.73 10.36
C PHE A 159 2.45 14.93 9.47
N ALA A 160 3.49 15.69 9.82
CA ALA A 160 3.95 16.83 9.02
C ALA A 160 4.43 16.38 7.62
N LEU A 161 5.09 15.22 7.51
CA LEU A 161 5.56 14.71 6.22
C LEU A 161 4.42 14.22 5.34
N ALA A 162 3.43 13.54 5.92
CA ALA A 162 2.27 13.05 5.17
C ALA A 162 1.39 14.22 4.68
N ILE A 163 1.16 15.25 5.49
CA ILE A 163 0.33 16.41 5.11
C ILE A 163 1.13 17.39 4.24
N VAL A 164 2.30 17.86 4.69
CA VAL A 164 3.07 18.88 3.97
C VAL A 164 3.69 18.30 2.70
N GLY A 165 4.15 17.04 2.72
CA GLY A 165 4.67 16.35 1.54
C GLY A 165 3.59 16.10 0.50
N ALA A 166 2.41 15.64 0.93
CA ALA A 166 1.27 15.42 0.04
C ALA A 166 0.75 16.76 -0.53
N GLU A 167 0.51 17.78 0.28
CA GLU A 167 0.06 19.08 -0.21
C GLU A 167 1.07 19.78 -1.13
N TYR A 168 2.36 19.72 -0.81
CA TYR A 168 3.39 20.38 -1.60
C TYR A 168 3.69 19.65 -2.93
N ILE A 169 3.66 18.32 -2.93
CA ILE A 169 3.94 17.50 -4.11
C ILE A 169 2.68 17.33 -4.97
N LEU A 170 1.51 17.14 -4.35
CA LEU A 170 0.25 16.86 -5.04
C LEU A 170 -0.48 18.15 -5.50
N ASN A 171 -0.21 19.31 -4.93
CA ASN A 171 -0.67 20.59 -5.50
C ASN A 171 -0.10 20.88 -6.91
N LYS A 172 0.96 20.14 -7.31
CA LYS A 172 1.43 20.14 -8.71
C LYS A 172 0.77 19.07 -9.59
N ILE A 173 0.03 18.10 -9.02
CA ILE A 173 -0.45 16.90 -9.74
C ILE A 173 -1.97 16.72 -9.64
N GLY A 174 -2.69 17.47 -8.79
CA GLY A 174 -4.13 17.30 -8.57
C GLY A 174 -4.47 17.05 -7.09
N ARG A 175 -5.72 17.23 -6.74
CA ARG A 175 -6.20 17.32 -5.35
C ARG A 175 -5.90 16.09 -4.51
N ALA A 176 -5.16 16.26 -3.40
CA ALA A 176 -5.10 15.31 -2.32
C ALA A 176 -6.18 15.62 -1.27
N HIS A 177 -6.86 14.59 -0.77
CA HIS A 177 -7.63 14.67 0.46
C HIS A 177 -6.97 13.74 1.49
N VAL A 178 -6.65 14.30 2.66
CA VAL A 178 -6.13 13.61 3.83
C VAL A 178 -7.29 13.16 4.71
#